data_83f27399639ed073b2d745107f94d9c2
#
_entry.id   83f27399639ed073b2d745107f94d9c2
#
_cell.length_a   1.000
_cell.length_b   1.000
_cell.length_c   1.000
_cell.angle_alpha   90.00
_cell.angle_beta   90.00
_cell.angle_gamma   90.00
#
_symmetry.space_group_name_H-M   'P 1'
#
loop_
_entity.id
_entity.type
_entity.pdbx_description
1 polymer ?
#
loop_
_entity_poly.entity_id
_entity_poly.type
_entity_poly.pdbx_seq_one_letter_code
_entity_poly.pdbx_strand_id
1 'polypeptide(L)'
;MSDFYSDWLEQSKANEKAVAESPRFTRSKDLKWVRTPQDFKAALMIAPELGFTTGGSCMMRAEIPVGWHSGKHLHGEEAIYVESGEGFMVLDDKRYDFGPGTIIHVPYRSTHQLFNTGKVPVGYISGLAWHLEAAVYMGKMEQLELCGENDPKVLAAYPKEESQYWPEDGRRISMHQSQHVKSDESKHGATYFLMGRSGKDNGFKATGVAISSIFVDLPHTKSHSHAHPEAYLYALEGDGYSEIGGKRYDWNQGDAIHVPPGMLHHQHFNPFDRDMKELRFEFGVRYWFVEQWKGYVTIDKHLKATTHMID
;
A
#
# COMPACT_ATOMS: atom_id res chain seq x y z
N MET A 1 26.25 -20.11 -29.66
CA MET A 1 25.12 -20.15 -28.71
C MET A 1 25.69 -19.82 -27.35
N SER A 2 25.16 -18.78 -26.66
CA SER A 2 25.45 -18.59 -25.25
C SER A 2 24.90 -19.81 -24.47
N ASP A 3 25.56 -20.21 -23.41
CA ASP A 3 25.02 -21.22 -22.51
C ASP A 3 24.05 -20.55 -21.51
N PHE A 4 23.14 -21.32 -20.93
CA PHE A 4 22.11 -20.81 -20.04
C PHE A 4 22.67 -20.07 -18.83
N TYR A 5 23.84 -20.45 -18.33
CA TYR A 5 24.46 -19.80 -17.17
C TYR A 5 24.99 -18.40 -17.50
N SER A 6 25.60 -18.25 -18.68
CA SER A 6 25.98 -16.95 -19.20
C SER A 6 24.78 -16.02 -19.37
N ASP A 7 23.65 -16.56 -19.87
CA ASP A 7 22.41 -15.79 -20.01
C ASP A 7 21.88 -15.34 -18.63
N TRP A 8 21.96 -16.18 -17.60
CA TRP A 8 21.58 -15.81 -16.24
C TRP A 8 22.47 -14.72 -15.63
N LEU A 9 23.79 -14.76 -15.89
CA LEU A 9 24.71 -13.72 -15.46
C LEU A 9 24.37 -12.36 -16.10
N GLU A 10 24.06 -12.35 -17.39
CA GLU A 10 23.63 -11.13 -18.09
C GLU A 10 22.26 -10.64 -17.57
N GLN A 11 21.31 -11.55 -17.30
CA GLN A 11 20.02 -11.18 -16.69
C GLN A 11 20.20 -10.57 -15.30
N SER A 12 21.13 -11.08 -14.50
CA SER A 12 21.42 -10.49 -13.16
C SER A 12 21.91 -9.04 -13.29
N LYS A 13 22.84 -8.77 -14.22
CA LYS A 13 23.31 -7.40 -14.48
C LYS A 13 22.19 -6.50 -15.00
N ALA A 14 21.32 -7.02 -15.88
CA ALA A 14 20.18 -6.29 -16.41
C ALA A 14 19.18 -5.93 -15.29
N ASN A 15 18.94 -6.84 -14.32
CA ASN A 15 18.10 -6.59 -13.17
C ASN A 15 18.67 -5.48 -12.26
N GLU A 16 19.97 -5.52 -11.96
CA GLU A 16 20.63 -4.47 -11.18
C GLU A 16 20.52 -3.10 -11.86
N LYS A 17 20.73 -3.06 -13.18
CA LYS A 17 20.57 -1.84 -13.96
C LYS A 17 19.12 -1.34 -13.94
N ALA A 18 18.14 -2.23 -14.15
CA ALA A 18 16.73 -1.87 -14.13
C ALA A 18 16.32 -1.26 -12.78
N VAL A 19 16.78 -1.86 -11.66
CA VAL A 19 16.58 -1.31 -10.31
C VAL A 19 17.22 0.07 -10.16
N ALA A 20 18.45 0.26 -10.66
CA ALA A 20 19.14 1.55 -10.55
C ALA A 20 18.46 2.67 -11.35
N GLU A 21 17.89 2.36 -12.51
CA GLU A 21 17.24 3.29 -13.43
C GLU A 21 15.75 3.50 -13.18
N SER A 22 15.10 2.65 -12.36
CA SER A 22 13.68 2.74 -12.04
C SER A 22 13.30 4.09 -11.45
N PRO A 23 12.12 4.66 -11.78
CA PRO A 23 11.57 5.81 -11.08
C PRO A 23 11.47 5.58 -9.57
N ARG A 24 11.48 6.66 -8.78
CA ARG A 24 11.40 6.60 -7.31
C ARG A 24 10.13 7.20 -6.75
N PHE A 25 9.38 7.95 -7.54
CA PHE A 25 8.14 8.57 -7.07
C PHE A 25 7.19 8.89 -8.23
N THR A 26 5.91 9.03 -7.88
CA THR A 26 4.88 9.60 -8.76
C THR A 26 4.26 10.80 -8.05
N ARG A 27 4.19 11.92 -8.73
CA ARG A 27 3.55 13.13 -8.22
C ARG A 27 2.03 13.01 -8.29
N SER A 28 1.35 13.37 -7.23
CA SER A 28 -0.13 13.38 -7.19
C SER A 28 -0.75 14.24 -8.29
N LYS A 29 -0.12 15.37 -8.63
CA LYS A 29 -0.55 16.29 -9.69
C LYS A 29 -0.38 15.74 -11.11
N ASP A 30 0.46 14.72 -11.31
CA ASP A 30 0.79 14.13 -12.62
C ASP A 30 0.04 12.82 -12.86
N LEU A 31 -0.88 12.43 -11.96
CA LEU A 31 -1.67 11.21 -12.07
C LEU A 31 -2.52 11.22 -13.35
N LYS A 32 -2.42 10.14 -14.09
CA LYS A 32 -3.21 9.91 -15.31
C LYS A 32 -4.49 9.17 -14.95
N TRP A 33 -5.54 9.94 -14.70
CA TRP A 33 -6.82 9.40 -14.32
C TRP A 33 -7.56 8.81 -15.52
N VAL A 34 -8.10 7.61 -15.32
CA VAL A 34 -8.92 6.89 -16.31
C VAL A 34 -10.18 6.33 -15.63
N ARG A 35 -11.22 6.11 -16.43
CA ARG A 35 -12.36 5.31 -16.01
C ARG A 35 -12.10 3.86 -16.39
N THR A 36 -12.38 2.95 -15.47
CA THR A 36 -12.26 1.50 -15.68
C THR A 36 -13.64 0.83 -15.49
N PRO A 37 -13.80 -0.46 -15.83
CA PRO A 37 -14.97 -1.21 -15.42
C PRO A 37 -15.19 -1.22 -13.90
N GLN A 38 -14.11 -1.17 -13.14
CA GLN A 38 -14.10 -1.23 -11.68
C GLN A 38 -14.37 0.13 -11.04
N ASP A 39 -13.76 1.21 -11.54
CA ASP A 39 -13.78 2.52 -10.88
C ASP A 39 -14.20 3.62 -11.83
N PHE A 40 -14.99 4.56 -11.30
CA PHE A 40 -15.34 5.77 -12.04
C PHE A 40 -14.09 6.57 -12.41
N LYS A 41 -13.10 6.60 -11.52
CA LYS A 41 -11.85 7.32 -11.70
C LYS A 41 -10.72 6.59 -10.95
N ALA A 42 -9.73 6.10 -11.68
CA ALA A 42 -8.56 5.42 -11.12
C ALA A 42 -7.27 5.88 -11.79
N ALA A 43 -6.15 5.81 -11.08
CA ALA A 43 -4.84 6.11 -11.61
C ALA A 43 -3.79 5.20 -10.96
N LEU A 44 -2.91 4.62 -11.76
CA LEU A 44 -1.72 3.95 -11.25
C LEU A 44 -0.75 4.98 -10.66
N MET A 45 -0.16 4.65 -9.52
CA MET A 45 0.85 5.46 -8.84
C MET A 45 2.23 4.82 -8.95
N ILE A 46 2.35 3.53 -8.64
CA ILE A 46 3.58 2.74 -8.81
C ILE A 46 3.18 1.45 -9.49
N ALA A 47 3.72 1.22 -10.69
CA ALA A 47 3.43 0.00 -11.45
C ALA A 47 4.44 -0.18 -12.58
N PRO A 48 4.66 -1.42 -13.09
CA PRO A 48 5.50 -1.66 -14.26
C PRO A 48 5.06 -0.86 -15.49
N GLU A 49 3.76 -0.62 -15.68
CA GLU A 49 3.17 0.16 -16.78
C GLU A 49 3.64 1.64 -16.78
N LEU A 50 4.10 2.13 -15.65
CA LEU A 50 4.69 3.47 -15.50
C LEU A 50 6.22 3.46 -15.56
N GLY A 51 6.82 2.30 -15.87
CA GLY A 51 8.28 2.13 -15.95
C GLY A 51 8.97 1.82 -14.62
N PHE A 52 8.20 1.56 -13.55
CA PHE A 52 8.79 1.14 -12.28
C PHE A 52 9.26 -0.31 -12.34
N THR A 53 10.45 -0.57 -11.80
CA THR A 53 10.94 -1.93 -11.57
C THR A 53 10.42 -2.39 -10.23
N THR A 54 9.39 -3.22 -10.24
CA THR A 54 8.71 -3.73 -9.03
C THR A 54 8.95 -5.21 -8.85
N GLY A 55 8.74 -5.71 -7.62
CA GLY A 55 8.72 -7.14 -7.30
C GLY A 55 7.40 -7.84 -7.69
N GLY A 56 6.66 -7.27 -8.66
CA GLY A 56 5.40 -7.82 -9.14
C GLY A 56 4.15 -7.22 -8.47
N SER A 57 4.29 -6.07 -7.85
CA SER A 57 3.20 -5.34 -7.18
C SER A 57 2.90 -4.01 -7.87
N CYS A 58 1.78 -3.41 -7.51
CA CYS A 58 1.39 -2.07 -7.92
C CYS A 58 0.66 -1.33 -6.81
N MET A 59 0.64 0.00 -6.92
CA MET A 59 -0.16 0.90 -6.10
C MET A 59 -1.01 1.77 -7.01
N MET A 60 -2.26 1.96 -6.65
CA MET A 60 -3.20 2.82 -7.36
C MET A 60 -3.99 3.72 -6.41
N ARG A 61 -4.55 4.78 -6.95
CA ARG A 61 -5.52 5.64 -6.29
C ARG A 61 -6.81 5.63 -7.08
N ALA A 62 -7.95 5.58 -6.38
CA ALA A 62 -9.25 5.59 -7.02
C ALA A 62 -10.27 6.46 -6.30
N GLU A 63 -11.33 6.84 -7.01
CA GLU A 63 -12.42 7.67 -6.48
C GLU A 63 -13.78 7.09 -6.91
N ILE A 64 -14.72 7.02 -5.93
CA ILE A 64 -16.12 6.63 -6.15
C ILE A 64 -16.98 7.85 -5.87
N PRO A 65 -17.75 8.37 -6.87
CA PRO A 65 -18.63 9.51 -6.66
C PRO A 65 -19.70 9.29 -5.60
N VAL A 66 -20.26 10.37 -5.08
CA VAL A 66 -21.42 10.30 -4.16
C VAL A 66 -22.58 9.56 -4.83
N GLY A 67 -23.15 8.59 -4.11
CA GLY A 67 -24.28 7.80 -4.62
C GLY A 67 -23.89 6.75 -5.67
N TRP A 68 -22.60 6.42 -5.78
CA TRP A 68 -22.08 5.41 -6.70
C TRP A 68 -21.47 4.23 -5.95
N HIS A 69 -21.26 3.13 -6.67
CA HIS A 69 -20.49 1.97 -6.26
C HIS A 69 -19.36 1.68 -7.24
N SER A 70 -18.31 1.02 -6.76
CA SER A 70 -17.30 0.41 -7.61
C SER A 70 -17.89 -0.76 -8.39
N GLY A 71 -17.21 -1.29 -9.37
CA GLY A 71 -17.58 -2.56 -9.96
C GLY A 71 -17.55 -3.69 -8.91
N LYS A 72 -18.27 -4.76 -9.18
CA LYS A 72 -18.15 -6.02 -8.43
C LYS A 72 -17.15 -6.90 -9.14
N HIS A 73 -16.12 -7.32 -8.46
CA HIS A 73 -15.05 -8.13 -9.05
C HIS A 73 -14.39 -9.06 -8.04
N LEU A 74 -13.54 -9.93 -8.54
CA LEU A 74 -12.59 -10.71 -7.74
C LEU A 74 -11.22 -10.70 -8.40
N HIS A 75 -10.18 -10.75 -7.58
CA HIS A 75 -8.79 -10.87 -8.01
C HIS A 75 -7.94 -11.46 -6.88
N GLY A 76 -6.62 -11.24 -6.92
CA GLY A 76 -5.69 -11.57 -5.85
C GLY A 76 -5.92 -10.79 -4.58
N GLU A 77 -4.96 -10.87 -3.67
CA GLU A 77 -5.04 -10.15 -2.40
C GLU A 77 -4.86 -8.64 -2.61
N GLU A 78 -5.64 -7.83 -1.88
CA GLU A 78 -5.58 -6.37 -1.94
C GLU A 78 -5.60 -5.77 -0.53
N ALA A 79 -4.87 -4.66 -0.37
CA ALA A 79 -4.93 -3.82 0.82
C ALA A 79 -5.34 -2.40 0.43
N ILE A 80 -6.42 -1.89 1.06
CA ILE A 80 -7.02 -0.60 0.76
C ILE A 80 -6.90 0.32 1.99
N TYR A 81 -6.55 1.59 1.75
CA TYR A 81 -6.64 2.67 2.71
C TYR A 81 -7.64 3.71 2.21
N VAL A 82 -8.65 4.00 3.00
CA VAL A 82 -9.67 5.01 2.68
C VAL A 82 -9.18 6.39 3.14
N GLU A 83 -8.95 7.31 2.18
CA GLU A 83 -8.52 8.68 2.46
C GLU A 83 -9.69 9.60 2.82
N SER A 84 -10.80 9.44 2.11
CA SER A 84 -11.97 10.33 2.23
C SER A 84 -13.27 9.59 1.93
N GLY A 85 -14.36 10.20 2.37
CA GLY A 85 -15.71 9.66 2.15
C GLY A 85 -16.06 8.53 3.10
N GLU A 86 -17.33 8.12 3.06
CA GLU A 86 -17.91 7.10 3.92
C GLU A 86 -18.77 6.13 3.11
N GLY A 87 -18.79 4.88 3.53
CA GLY A 87 -19.57 3.87 2.85
C GLY A 87 -19.36 2.49 3.45
N PHE A 88 -19.55 1.49 2.62
CA PHE A 88 -19.27 0.12 3.01
C PHE A 88 -18.74 -0.71 1.83
N MET A 89 -18.00 -1.75 2.15
CA MET A 89 -17.63 -2.81 1.23
C MET A 89 -18.52 -4.02 1.47
N VAL A 90 -18.97 -4.66 0.39
CA VAL A 90 -19.50 -6.03 0.44
C VAL A 90 -18.38 -6.96 0.02
N LEU A 91 -18.04 -7.92 0.88
CA LEU A 91 -17.05 -8.96 0.65
C LEU A 91 -17.73 -10.32 0.85
N ASP A 92 -17.83 -11.13 -0.20
CA ASP A 92 -18.51 -12.43 -0.18
C ASP A 92 -19.86 -12.38 0.58
N ASP A 93 -20.72 -11.44 0.15
CA ASP A 93 -22.05 -11.16 0.73
C ASP A 93 -22.09 -10.61 2.17
N LYS A 94 -20.93 -10.24 2.74
CA LYS A 94 -20.83 -9.59 4.05
C LYS A 94 -20.48 -8.12 3.91
N ARG A 95 -21.14 -7.28 4.73
CA ARG A 95 -20.91 -5.83 4.76
C ARG A 95 -19.84 -5.46 5.78
N TYR A 96 -18.95 -4.55 5.36
CA TYR A 96 -17.92 -3.94 6.22
C TYR A 96 -17.94 -2.42 6.00
N ASP A 97 -18.37 -1.68 7.03
CA ASP A 97 -18.44 -0.22 6.98
C ASP A 97 -17.04 0.39 6.98
N PHE A 98 -16.87 1.50 6.27
CA PHE A 98 -15.64 2.27 6.24
C PHE A 98 -15.87 3.78 6.25
N GLY A 99 -14.85 4.51 6.69
CA GLY A 99 -14.70 5.96 6.61
C GLY A 99 -13.23 6.34 6.49
N PRO A 100 -12.89 7.63 6.50
CA PRO A 100 -11.51 8.08 6.39
C PRO A 100 -10.63 7.43 7.47
N GLY A 101 -9.44 6.96 7.08
CA GLY A 101 -8.53 6.25 7.97
C GLY A 101 -8.85 4.77 8.18
N THR A 102 -9.84 4.22 7.48
CA THR A 102 -10.12 2.78 7.50
C THR A 102 -9.15 2.05 6.59
N ILE A 103 -8.62 0.94 7.11
CA ILE A 103 -7.79 -0.02 6.40
C ILE A 103 -8.64 -1.24 6.13
N ILE A 104 -8.61 -1.73 4.89
CA ILE A 104 -9.38 -2.89 4.45
C ILE A 104 -8.42 -3.91 3.84
N HIS A 105 -8.63 -5.17 4.17
CA HIS A 105 -7.96 -6.32 3.58
C HIS A 105 -8.95 -7.13 2.77
N VAL A 106 -8.69 -7.27 1.48
CA VAL A 106 -9.45 -8.13 0.58
C VAL A 106 -8.68 -9.44 0.43
N PRO A 107 -9.20 -10.57 0.95
CA PRO A 107 -8.56 -11.87 0.82
C PRO A 107 -8.47 -12.33 -0.63
N TYR A 108 -7.48 -13.17 -0.93
CA TYR A 108 -7.25 -13.72 -2.25
C TYR A 108 -8.52 -14.39 -2.82
N ARG A 109 -8.94 -13.93 -4.02
CA ARG A 109 -10.12 -14.40 -4.77
C ARG A 109 -11.48 -14.20 -4.09
N SER A 110 -11.59 -13.33 -3.10
CA SER A 110 -12.90 -12.92 -2.58
C SER A 110 -13.58 -11.95 -3.52
N THR A 111 -14.88 -12.10 -3.68
CA THR A 111 -15.71 -11.17 -4.45
C THR A 111 -15.96 -9.92 -3.61
N HIS A 112 -15.71 -8.73 -4.17
CA HIS A 112 -15.95 -7.50 -3.41
C HIS A 112 -16.45 -6.34 -4.28
N GLN A 113 -17.09 -5.38 -3.60
CA GLN A 113 -17.66 -4.16 -4.18
C GLN A 113 -17.75 -3.07 -3.09
N LEU A 114 -17.35 -1.84 -3.41
CA LEU A 114 -17.40 -0.70 -2.50
C LEU A 114 -18.59 0.22 -2.87
N PHE A 115 -19.31 0.70 -1.87
CA PHE A 115 -20.46 1.59 -2.02
C PHE A 115 -20.19 2.91 -1.29
N ASN A 116 -20.29 4.03 -2.03
CA ASN A 116 -20.26 5.35 -1.40
C ASN A 116 -21.69 5.73 -0.96
N THR A 117 -21.92 5.75 0.33
CA THR A 117 -23.20 6.19 0.94
C THR A 117 -23.06 7.51 1.70
N GLY A 118 -21.87 8.11 1.64
CA GLY A 118 -21.57 9.40 2.26
C GLY A 118 -22.00 10.61 1.42
N LYS A 119 -21.52 11.77 1.83
CA LYS A 119 -21.86 13.07 1.21
C LYS A 119 -20.73 13.66 0.37
N VAL A 120 -19.57 13.01 0.36
CA VAL A 120 -18.40 13.38 -0.43
C VAL A 120 -17.87 12.17 -1.18
N PRO A 121 -17.08 12.33 -2.25
CA PRO A 121 -16.48 11.20 -2.94
C PRO A 121 -15.63 10.34 -1.99
N VAL A 122 -15.71 9.03 -2.15
CA VAL A 122 -14.78 8.10 -1.51
C VAL A 122 -13.49 8.10 -2.32
N GLY A 123 -12.40 8.52 -1.69
CA GLY A 123 -11.04 8.39 -2.23
C GLY A 123 -10.29 7.30 -1.48
N TYR A 124 -9.59 6.44 -2.19
CA TYR A 124 -8.80 5.38 -1.58
C TYR A 124 -7.49 5.08 -2.31
N ILE A 125 -6.52 4.58 -1.56
CA ILE A 125 -5.26 4.06 -2.06
C ILE A 125 -5.30 2.54 -1.92
N SER A 126 -4.89 1.85 -2.97
CA SER A 126 -4.90 0.39 -3.03
C SER A 126 -3.54 -0.17 -3.46
N GLY A 127 -3.16 -1.29 -2.87
CA GLY A 127 -1.98 -2.08 -3.24
C GLY A 127 -2.39 -3.51 -3.62
N LEU A 128 -1.80 -4.01 -4.71
CA LEU A 128 -2.03 -5.35 -5.24
C LEU A 128 -0.71 -6.03 -5.63
N ALA A 129 -0.65 -7.35 -5.51
CA ALA A 129 0.46 -8.16 -5.99
C ALA A 129 0.18 -8.76 -7.40
N TRP A 130 -0.64 -8.08 -8.19
CA TRP A 130 -1.18 -8.56 -9.47
C TRP A 130 -0.12 -9.09 -10.43
N HIS A 131 0.96 -8.36 -10.64
CA HIS A 131 1.99 -8.73 -11.62
C HIS A 131 2.77 -9.98 -11.19
N LEU A 132 3.02 -10.15 -9.88
CA LEU A 132 3.62 -11.37 -9.35
C LEU A 132 2.67 -12.56 -9.53
N GLU A 133 1.42 -12.41 -9.16
CA GLU A 133 0.41 -13.45 -9.31
C GLU A 133 0.24 -13.86 -10.76
N ALA A 134 0.22 -12.90 -11.70
CA ALA A 134 0.17 -13.17 -13.13
C ALA A 134 1.44 -13.88 -13.63
N ALA A 135 2.63 -13.48 -13.17
CA ALA A 135 3.89 -14.08 -13.57
C ALA A 135 4.04 -15.55 -13.13
N VAL A 136 3.39 -15.94 -12.04
CA VAL A 136 3.37 -17.33 -11.55
C VAL A 136 2.09 -18.08 -11.94
N TYR A 137 1.31 -17.56 -12.88
CA TYR A 137 0.06 -18.14 -13.40
C TYR A 137 -1.04 -18.33 -12.34
N MET A 138 -0.97 -17.58 -11.23
CA MET A 138 -1.99 -17.56 -10.17
C MET A 138 -2.91 -16.35 -10.27
N GLY A 139 -2.56 -15.36 -11.09
CA GLY A 139 -3.38 -14.17 -11.32
C GLY A 139 -4.70 -14.54 -11.98
N LYS A 140 -5.80 -14.24 -11.30
CA LYS A 140 -7.15 -14.29 -11.84
C LYS A 140 -7.83 -12.96 -11.53
N MET A 141 -8.37 -12.32 -12.53
CA MET A 141 -9.20 -11.14 -12.38
C MET A 141 -10.50 -11.36 -13.16
N GLU A 142 -11.63 -11.15 -12.51
CA GLU A 142 -12.94 -11.35 -13.11
C GLU A 142 -13.87 -10.19 -12.72
N GLN A 143 -14.38 -9.48 -13.72
CA GLN A 143 -15.36 -8.41 -13.55
C GLN A 143 -16.76 -9.00 -13.61
N LEU A 144 -17.54 -8.85 -12.54
CA LEU A 144 -18.90 -9.37 -12.43
C LEU A 144 -19.96 -8.29 -12.69
N GLU A 145 -19.73 -7.06 -12.21
CA GLU A 145 -20.58 -5.89 -12.44
C GLU A 145 -19.71 -4.65 -12.69
N LEU A 146 -20.19 -3.74 -13.53
CA LEU A 146 -19.52 -2.46 -13.79
C LEU A 146 -19.77 -1.47 -12.63
N CYS A 147 -18.88 -0.50 -12.45
CA CYS A 147 -19.13 0.63 -11.57
C CYS A 147 -20.33 1.46 -12.06
N GLY A 148 -21.14 1.96 -11.14
CA GLY A 148 -22.37 2.66 -11.48
C GLY A 148 -23.05 3.37 -10.31
N GLU A 149 -24.26 3.87 -10.55
CA GLU A 149 -25.08 4.49 -9.51
C GLU A 149 -25.64 3.44 -8.54
N ASN A 150 -25.74 3.81 -7.27
CA ASN A 150 -26.29 2.94 -6.23
C ASN A 150 -27.77 2.63 -6.49
N ASP A 151 -28.14 1.36 -6.46
CA ASP A 151 -29.55 0.94 -6.38
C ASP A 151 -29.98 0.88 -4.91
N PRO A 152 -31.02 1.64 -4.49
CA PRO A 152 -31.54 1.57 -3.12
C PRO A 152 -31.93 0.17 -2.66
N LYS A 153 -32.37 -0.70 -3.58
CA LYS A 153 -32.72 -2.10 -3.27
C LYS A 153 -31.47 -2.92 -2.91
N VAL A 154 -30.38 -2.69 -3.66
CA VAL A 154 -29.07 -3.34 -3.38
C VAL A 154 -28.53 -2.87 -2.05
N LEU A 155 -28.57 -1.55 -1.76
CA LEU A 155 -28.13 -1.01 -0.48
C LEU A 155 -28.92 -1.59 0.70
N ALA A 156 -30.25 -1.76 0.54
CA ALA A 156 -31.13 -2.33 1.56
C ALA A 156 -30.91 -3.84 1.79
N ALA A 157 -30.35 -4.54 0.82
CA ALA A 157 -30.04 -5.97 0.94
C ALA A 157 -28.84 -6.24 1.90
N TYR A 158 -28.01 -5.23 2.17
CA TYR A 158 -26.85 -5.35 3.05
C TYR A 158 -27.03 -4.47 4.30
N PRO A 159 -27.74 -4.96 5.33
CA PRO A 159 -27.90 -4.23 6.58
C PRO A 159 -26.53 -4.05 7.28
N LYS A 160 -26.42 -3.01 8.10
CA LYS A 160 -25.19 -2.75 8.86
C LYS A 160 -24.85 -3.94 9.75
N GLU A 161 -23.61 -4.41 9.65
CA GLU A 161 -23.07 -5.44 10.53
C GLU A 161 -22.01 -4.82 11.47
N GLU A 162 -21.92 -5.33 12.70
CA GLU A 162 -20.93 -4.85 13.67
C GLU A 162 -19.59 -5.58 13.54
N SER A 163 -19.58 -6.76 12.89
CA SER A 163 -18.37 -7.57 12.76
C SER A 163 -17.38 -6.95 11.79
N GLN A 164 -16.12 -6.88 12.21
CA GLN A 164 -14.96 -6.51 11.36
C GLN A 164 -14.18 -7.74 10.89
N TYR A 165 -14.67 -8.94 11.18
CA TYR A 165 -13.97 -10.20 10.95
C TYR A 165 -14.69 -11.05 9.91
N TRP A 166 -13.90 -11.70 9.05
CA TRP A 166 -14.40 -12.62 8.05
C TRP A 166 -14.79 -13.95 8.69
N PRO A 167 -16.01 -14.46 8.45
CA PRO A 167 -16.49 -15.66 9.14
C PRO A 167 -15.75 -16.95 8.72
N GLU A 168 -15.14 -16.96 7.53
CA GLU A 168 -14.47 -18.14 6.98
C GLU A 168 -13.29 -18.63 7.84
N ASP A 169 -12.45 -17.70 8.33
CA ASP A 169 -11.26 -18.06 9.12
C ASP A 169 -10.96 -17.11 10.28
N GLY A 170 -11.85 -16.17 10.56
CA GLY A 170 -11.74 -15.23 11.68
C GLY A 170 -10.68 -14.14 11.46
N ARG A 171 -10.18 -13.94 10.22
CA ARG A 171 -9.29 -12.81 9.94
C ARG A 171 -10.02 -11.48 10.02
N ARG A 172 -9.33 -10.43 10.40
CA ARG A 172 -9.87 -9.08 10.32
C ARG A 172 -9.92 -8.61 8.87
N ILE A 173 -11.04 -7.98 8.47
CA ILE A 173 -11.24 -7.40 7.15
C ILE A 173 -11.09 -5.90 7.17
N SER A 174 -11.63 -5.21 8.20
CA SER A 174 -11.54 -3.76 8.28
C SER A 174 -11.14 -3.29 9.68
N MET A 175 -10.43 -2.15 9.73
CA MET A 175 -10.01 -1.51 10.97
C MET A 175 -9.79 -0.02 10.74
N HIS A 176 -10.31 0.82 11.61
CA HIS A 176 -9.86 2.22 11.61
C HIS A 176 -8.43 2.32 12.19
N GLN A 177 -7.58 3.15 11.59
CA GLN A 177 -6.16 3.30 11.95
C GLN A 177 -5.92 3.59 13.46
N SER A 178 -6.85 4.27 14.14
CA SER A 178 -6.75 4.54 15.59
C SER A 178 -6.93 3.31 16.48
N GLN A 179 -7.35 2.17 15.92
CA GLN A 179 -7.55 0.91 16.64
C GLN A 179 -6.30 0.02 16.65
N HIS A 180 -5.16 0.52 16.16
CA HIS A 180 -3.90 -0.22 16.24
C HIS A 180 -3.55 -0.55 17.68
N VAL A 181 -3.02 -1.76 17.92
CA VAL A 181 -2.69 -2.23 19.28
C VAL A 181 -1.20 -2.13 19.59
N LYS A 182 -0.36 -1.89 18.60
CA LYS A 182 1.09 -1.75 18.77
C LYS A 182 1.62 -0.53 18.05
N SER A 183 2.51 0.16 18.75
CA SER A 183 3.28 1.28 18.21
C SER A 183 4.72 1.21 18.72
N ASP A 184 5.63 1.83 17.98
CA ASP A 184 6.95 2.21 18.47
C ASP A 184 6.97 3.73 18.51
N GLU A 185 7.09 4.31 19.71
CA GLU A 185 7.03 5.75 19.92
C GLU A 185 8.33 6.29 20.50
N SER A 186 8.73 7.47 20.06
CA SER A 186 9.89 8.19 20.55
C SER A 186 9.57 9.68 20.65
N LYS A 187 10.49 10.46 21.24
CA LYS A 187 10.37 11.92 21.25
C LYS A 187 10.52 12.59 19.87
N HIS A 188 10.78 11.82 18.82
CA HIS A 188 11.01 12.31 17.45
C HIS A 188 9.95 11.84 16.46
N GLY A 189 9.08 10.92 16.84
CA GLY A 189 8.04 10.38 15.98
C GLY A 189 7.48 9.05 16.47
N ALA A 190 6.63 8.46 15.66
CA ALA A 190 5.97 7.20 15.98
C ALA A 190 5.80 6.30 14.75
N THR A 191 5.74 5.00 14.98
CA THR A 191 5.32 4.01 14.00
C THR A 191 4.11 3.28 14.54
N TYR A 192 2.96 3.43 13.90
CA TYR A 192 1.74 2.73 14.23
C TYR A 192 1.58 1.50 13.33
N PHE A 193 1.65 0.28 13.91
CA PHE A 193 1.55 -0.96 13.15
C PHE A 193 0.08 -1.30 12.84
N LEU A 194 -0.19 -1.69 11.58
CA LEU A 194 -1.54 -1.93 11.05
C LEU A 194 -1.74 -3.39 10.63
N MET A 195 -1.38 -3.76 9.39
CA MET A 195 -1.43 -5.13 8.89
C MET A 195 -0.06 -5.82 8.95
N GLY A 196 0.80 -5.40 9.88
CA GLY A 196 2.16 -5.95 10.01
C GLY A 196 2.17 -7.45 10.29
N ARG A 197 3.35 -8.08 10.21
CA ARG A 197 3.53 -9.50 10.52
C ARG A 197 3.67 -9.75 12.03
N SER A 198 3.37 -11.00 12.41
CA SER A 198 3.79 -11.61 13.68
C SER A 198 3.52 -10.77 14.91
N GLY A 199 2.26 -10.69 15.31
CA GLY A 199 1.82 -9.97 16.50
C GLY A 199 1.76 -8.45 16.36
N LYS A 200 1.93 -7.93 15.14
CA LYS A 200 1.73 -6.53 14.72
C LYS A 200 0.66 -6.42 13.63
N ASP A 201 -0.12 -7.46 13.44
CA ASP A 201 -1.10 -7.63 12.35
C ASP A 201 -2.52 -7.23 12.72
N ASN A 202 -2.77 -6.89 13.99
CA ASN A 202 -4.08 -6.50 14.50
C ASN A 202 -5.23 -7.49 14.13
N GLY A 203 -4.90 -8.76 13.87
CA GLY A 203 -5.82 -9.82 13.45
C GLY A 203 -6.01 -9.94 11.93
N PHE A 204 -5.37 -9.12 11.13
CA PHE A 204 -5.26 -9.33 9.69
C PHE A 204 -4.35 -10.53 9.38
N LYS A 205 -4.64 -11.25 8.30
CA LYS A 205 -3.82 -12.37 7.81
C LYS A 205 -3.34 -12.09 6.40
N ALA A 206 -2.80 -10.88 6.19
CA ALA A 206 -2.27 -10.46 4.91
C ALA A 206 -0.98 -11.23 4.58
N THR A 207 -0.85 -11.71 3.35
CA THR A 207 0.28 -12.52 2.88
C THR A 207 0.95 -11.98 1.62
N GLY A 208 0.18 -11.54 0.64
CA GLY A 208 0.66 -11.00 -0.62
C GLY A 208 0.86 -9.50 -0.63
N VAL A 209 0.00 -8.77 0.08
CA VAL A 209 0.09 -7.31 0.24
C VAL A 209 -0.43 -6.88 1.60
N ALA A 210 0.21 -5.90 2.21
CA ALA A 210 -0.20 -5.36 3.50
C ALA A 210 0.04 -3.85 3.57
N ILE A 211 -0.87 -3.12 4.21
CA ILE A 211 -0.58 -1.78 4.75
C ILE A 211 0.04 -1.99 6.12
N SER A 212 1.37 -2.03 6.17
CA SER A 212 2.08 -2.49 7.35
C SER A 212 2.05 -1.50 8.50
N SER A 213 2.12 -0.20 8.19
CA SER A 213 2.24 0.85 9.21
C SER A 213 1.96 2.25 8.68
N ILE A 214 1.71 3.17 9.62
CA ILE A 214 1.83 4.61 9.42
C ILE A 214 3.05 5.09 10.21
N PHE A 215 3.96 5.79 9.53
CA PHE A 215 5.04 6.55 10.16
C PHE A 215 4.59 7.97 10.41
N VAL A 216 4.95 8.51 11.57
CA VAL A 216 4.78 9.91 11.92
C VAL A 216 6.16 10.44 12.31
N ASP A 217 6.70 11.35 11.51
CA ASP A 217 7.94 12.05 11.81
C ASP A 217 7.63 13.48 12.24
N LEU A 218 8.06 13.85 13.43
CA LEU A 218 7.89 15.20 13.98
C LEU A 218 8.77 16.20 13.20
N PRO A 219 8.55 17.52 13.38
CA PRO A 219 9.36 18.56 12.74
C PRO A 219 10.86 18.35 12.95
N HIS A 220 11.64 18.60 11.90
CA HIS A 220 13.11 18.52 11.90
C HIS A 220 13.67 17.17 12.35
N THR A 221 13.01 16.08 11.93
CA THR A 221 13.47 14.70 12.22
C THR A 221 13.77 13.92 10.96
N LYS A 222 14.47 12.81 11.12
CA LYS A 222 14.75 11.85 10.08
C LYS A 222 14.62 10.42 10.60
N SER A 223 14.21 9.49 9.74
CA SER A 223 14.28 8.07 10.05
C SER A 223 15.74 7.61 10.19
N HIS A 224 15.98 6.44 10.77
CA HIS A 224 17.33 5.84 10.69
C HIS A 224 17.59 5.36 9.24
N SER A 225 18.85 5.38 8.81
CA SER A 225 19.27 4.83 7.53
C SER A 225 19.22 3.31 7.55
N HIS A 226 18.55 2.73 6.57
CA HIS A 226 18.34 1.28 6.49
C HIS A 226 18.21 0.79 5.05
N ALA A 227 18.21 -0.53 4.88
CA ALA A 227 17.94 -1.19 3.62
C ALA A 227 17.03 -2.40 3.86
N HIS A 228 16.09 -2.60 2.96
CA HIS A 228 15.19 -3.74 2.92
C HIS A 228 14.68 -3.97 1.49
N PRO A 229 14.06 -5.12 1.19
CA PRO A 229 13.33 -5.31 -0.06
C PRO A 229 12.21 -4.27 -0.24
N GLU A 230 11.67 -4.23 -1.44
CA GLU A 230 10.67 -3.27 -1.90
C GLU A 230 9.63 -2.83 -0.87
N ALA A 231 9.32 -1.54 -0.85
CA ALA A 231 8.18 -0.96 -0.17
C ALA A 231 7.63 0.24 -0.95
N TYR A 232 6.35 0.52 -0.83
CA TYR A 232 5.74 1.75 -1.34
C TYR A 232 5.29 2.60 -0.18
N LEU A 233 5.55 3.89 -0.27
CA LEU A 233 5.09 4.87 0.70
C LEU A 233 4.10 5.81 0.01
N TYR A 234 3.10 6.21 0.74
CA TYR A 234 2.16 7.24 0.33
C TYR A 234 2.19 8.38 1.34
N ALA A 235 2.46 9.58 0.89
CA ALA A 235 2.53 10.78 1.72
C ALA A 235 1.12 11.21 2.16
N LEU A 236 0.66 10.73 3.31
CA LEU A 236 -0.66 11.02 3.85
C LEU A 236 -0.82 12.48 4.28
N GLU A 237 0.21 13.02 4.91
CA GLU A 237 0.20 14.38 5.48
C GLU A 237 1.60 14.97 5.46
N GLY A 238 1.69 16.27 5.17
CA GLY A 238 2.95 16.97 5.13
C GLY A 238 3.76 16.73 3.86
N ASP A 239 4.95 17.30 3.83
CA ASP A 239 5.94 17.18 2.77
C ASP A 239 7.26 16.73 3.37
N GLY A 240 8.15 16.20 2.53
CA GLY A 240 9.46 15.72 2.97
C GLY A 240 10.39 15.42 1.82
N TYR A 241 11.47 14.72 2.14
CA TYR A 241 12.30 14.11 1.12
C TYR A 241 12.84 12.76 1.59
N SER A 242 13.18 11.93 0.61
CA SER A 242 13.84 10.66 0.86
C SER A 242 15.19 10.63 0.15
N GLU A 243 16.19 10.06 0.79
CA GLU A 243 17.44 9.68 0.13
C GLU A 243 17.39 8.18 -0.16
N ILE A 244 17.45 7.79 -1.43
CA ILE A 244 17.37 6.39 -1.88
C ILE A 244 18.55 6.12 -2.82
N GLY A 245 19.42 5.17 -2.45
CA GLY A 245 20.62 4.89 -3.24
C GLY A 245 21.55 6.08 -3.39
N GLY A 246 21.64 6.95 -2.39
CA GLY A 246 22.48 8.14 -2.37
C GLY A 246 21.95 9.33 -3.18
N LYS A 247 20.70 9.29 -3.64
CA LYS A 247 20.05 10.42 -4.35
C LYS A 247 18.86 10.92 -3.56
N ARG A 248 18.69 12.24 -3.50
CA ARG A 248 17.58 12.93 -2.85
C ARG A 248 16.37 13.04 -3.80
N TYR A 249 15.20 12.80 -3.24
CA TYR A 249 13.89 12.89 -3.90
C TYR A 249 12.93 13.65 -2.98
N ASP A 250 12.62 14.91 -3.34
CA ASP A 250 11.63 15.71 -2.61
C ASP A 250 10.22 15.26 -3.03
N TRP A 251 9.29 15.19 -2.07
CA TRP A 251 7.90 14.79 -2.30
C TRP A 251 6.95 15.65 -1.47
N ASN A 252 5.69 15.68 -1.89
CA ASN A 252 4.62 16.42 -1.25
C ASN A 252 3.48 15.48 -0.84
N GLN A 253 2.59 15.99 -0.01
CA GLN A 253 1.36 15.27 0.35
C GLN A 253 0.64 14.75 -0.90
N GLY A 254 0.22 13.49 -0.86
CA GLY A 254 -0.44 12.78 -1.95
C GLY A 254 0.49 12.12 -2.97
N ASP A 255 1.81 12.33 -2.87
CA ASP A 255 2.78 11.65 -3.73
C ASP A 255 3.00 10.20 -3.26
N ALA A 256 3.36 9.32 -4.20
CA ALA A 256 3.80 7.96 -3.90
C ALA A 256 5.31 7.83 -4.07
N ILE A 257 5.96 7.20 -3.11
CA ILE A 257 7.41 7.00 -3.08
C ILE A 257 7.70 5.50 -3.20
N HIS A 258 8.59 5.14 -4.11
CA HIS A 258 9.03 3.78 -4.36
C HIS A 258 10.41 3.51 -3.78
N VAL A 259 10.49 2.65 -2.79
CA VAL A 259 11.71 1.98 -2.39
C VAL A 259 11.80 0.71 -3.24
N PRO A 260 12.64 0.65 -4.29
CA PRO A 260 12.61 -0.47 -5.23
C PRO A 260 13.21 -1.74 -4.62
N PRO A 261 13.01 -2.91 -5.24
CA PRO A 261 13.75 -4.12 -4.90
C PRO A 261 15.28 -3.88 -5.01
N GLY A 262 16.10 -4.74 -4.41
CA GLY A 262 17.56 -4.67 -4.52
C GLY A 262 18.28 -4.09 -3.31
N MET A 263 17.64 -3.99 -2.15
CA MET A 263 18.28 -3.62 -0.88
C MET A 263 19.00 -2.27 -0.92
N LEU A 264 18.42 -1.27 -1.60
CA LEU A 264 18.99 0.06 -1.63
C LEU A 264 18.89 0.73 -0.27
N HIS A 265 19.97 1.36 0.15
CA HIS A 265 20.00 2.19 1.34
C HIS A 265 19.08 3.38 1.17
N HIS A 266 18.24 3.64 2.16
CA HIS A 266 17.35 4.78 2.14
C HIS A 266 17.09 5.33 3.54
N GLN A 267 16.63 6.58 3.55
CA GLN A 267 16.30 7.35 4.75
C GLN A 267 15.25 8.40 4.38
N HIS A 268 14.34 8.71 5.31
CA HIS A 268 13.27 9.69 5.12
C HIS A 268 13.50 10.87 6.04
N PHE A 269 13.14 12.08 5.61
CA PHE A 269 13.45 13.33 6.28
C PHE A 269 12.23 14.24 6.31
N ASN A 270 11.93 14.75 7.48
CA ASN A 270 10.99 15.84 7.69
C ASN A 270 11.77 17.14 8.05
N PRO A 271 12.11 18.00 7.09
CA PRO A 271 12.83 19.24 7.36
C PRO A 271 11.93 20.44 7.72
N PHE A 272 10.61 20.23 7.79
CA PHE A 272 9.61 21.28 7.95
C PHE A 272 9.11 21.41 9.38
N ASP A 273 8.38 22.53 9.68
CA ASP A 273 7.82 22.86 10.98
C ASP A 273 6.46 22.18 11.26
N ARG A 274 6.12 21.13 10.53
CA ARG A 274 4.88 20.36 10.68
C ARG A 274 5.15 18.87 10.65
N ASP A 275 4.24 18.09 11.24
CA ASP A 275 4.31 16.64 11.19
C ASP A 275 4.22 16.14 9.75
N MET A 276 4.89 15.03 9.51
CA MET A 276 4.86 14.25 8.28
C MET A 276 4.31 12.87 8.58
N LYS A 277 3.39 12.38 7.74
CA LYS A 277 2.84 11.02 7.86
C LYS A 277 2.94 10.26 6.56
N GLU A 278 3.49 9.07 6.62
CA GLU A 278 3.63 8.16 5.49
C GLU A 278 2.92 6.84 5.76
N LEU A 279 2.05 6.45 4.83
CA LEU A 279 1.44 5.13 4.81
C LEU A 279 2.37 4.16 4.06
N ARG A 280 2.66 3.01 4.65
CA ARG A 280 3.59 2.03 4.09
C ARG A 280 2.89 0.77 3.62
N PHE A 281 3.07 0.45 2.34
CA PHE A 281 2.71 -0.83 1.75
C PHE A 281 3.92 -1.77 1.68
N GLU A 282 3.71 -3.02 2.04
CA GLU A 282 4.67 -4.12 1.92
C GLU A 282 4.04 -5.28 1.14
N PHE A 283 4.88 -6.01 0.41
CA PHE A 283 4.43 -7.09 -0.45
C PHE A 283 5.06 -8.43 -0.07
N GLY A 284 4.39 -9.55 -0.39
CA GLY A 284 4.75 -10.88 0.06
C GLY A 284 6.16 -11.32 -0.30
N VAL A 285 6.66 -10.92 -1.47
CA VAL A 285 8.05 -11.16 -1.89
C VAL A 285 9.05 -10.59 -0.88
N ARG A 286 8.78 -9.42 -0.30
CA ARG A 286 9.61 -8.83 0.74
C ARG A 286 9.77 -9.77 1.94
N TYR A 287 8.68 -10.38 2.39
CA TYR A 287 8.71 -11.25 3.57
C TYR A 287 9.55 -12.49 3.36
N TRP A 288 9.48 -13.08 2.16
CA TRP A 288 10.31 -14.20 1.80
C TRP A 288 11.80 -13.84 1.85
N PHE A 289 12.21 -12.70 1.27
CA PHE A 289 13.59 -12.22 1.31
C PHE A 289 14.05 -11.81 2.71
N VAL A 290 13.17 -11.23 3.54
CA VAL A 290 13.49 -10.89 4.94
C VAL A 290 13.90 -12.13 5.73
N GLU A 291 13.22 -13.24 5.54
CA GLU A 291 13.54 -14.49 6.22
C GLU A 291 14.85 -15.11 5.71
N GLN A 292 15.09 -15.10 4.41
CA GLN A 292 16.25 -15.71 3.78
C GLN A 292 17.56 -14.94 4.06
N TRP A 293 17.50 -13.61 4.09
CA TRP A 293 18.69 -12.76 4.16
C TRP A 293 18.84 -11.97 5.46
N LYS A 294 17.98 -12.20 6.44
CA LYS A 294 17.81 -11.26 7.54
C LYS A 294 17.60 -9.84 7.00
N GLY A 295 16.71 -9.73 6.04
CA GLY A 295 16.51 -8.70 5.03
C GLY A 295 16.15 -7.30 5.51
N TYR A 296 16.60 -6.94 6.71
CA TYR A 296 16.57 -5.58 7.23
C TYR A 296 17.93 -5.25 7.79
N VAL A 297 18.62 -4.33 7.17
CA VAL A 297 19.94 -3.86 7.60
C VAL A 297 19.81 -2.43 8.10
N THR A 298 20.01 -2.23 9.41
CA THR A 298 20.14 -0.90 10.00
C THR A 298 21.61 -0.51 9.96
N ILE A 299 21.90 0.64 9.40
CA ILE A 299 23.27 1.16 9.25
C ILE A 299 23.68 1.87 10.53
N ASP A 300 22.77 2.65 11.11
CA ASP A 300 22.99 3.40 12.34
C ASP A 300 22.69 2.55 13.59
N LYS A 301 23.40 1.41 13.75
CA LYS A 301 23.14 0.40 14.79
C LYS A 301 23.23 0.93 16.24
N HIS A 302 23.87 2.06 16.44
CA HIS A 302 24.00 2.71 17.76
C HIS A 302 22.76 3.54 18.13
N LEU A 303 21.86 3.79 17.21
CA LEU A 303 20.64 4.55 17.43
C LEU A 303 19.52 3.61 17.87
N LYS A 304 18.89 3.90 19.01
CA LYS A 304 17.83 3.07 19.59
C LYS A 304 16.43 3.44 19.09
N ALA A 305 16.26 4.66 18.57
CA ALA A 305 14.99 5.14 18.04
C ALA A 305 14.94 4.99 16.52
N THR A 306 13.73 4.86 15.97
CA THR A 306 13.52 4.76 14.50
C THR A 306 13.56 6.12 13.81
N THR A 307 13.50 7.21 14.57
CA THR A 307 13.48 8.60 14.06
C THR A 307 14.44 9.48 14.86
N HIS A 308 15.16 10.36 14.18
CA HIS A 308 16.21 11.22 14.76
C HIS A 308 16.09 12.66 14.27
N MET A 309 16.70 13.60 15.02
CA MET A 309 16.77 15.00 14.58
C MET A 309 17.63 15.13 13.31
N ILE A 310 17.33 16.10 12.49
CA ILE A 310 18.17 16.53 11.37
C ILE A 310 19.23 17.48 11.95
N ASP A 311 20.51 17.17 11.72
CA ASP A 311 21.65 18.01 12.13
C ASP A 311 21.78 19.24 11.21
#